data_7129015a6980b246a0badd47976f38c0
#
_entry.id   7129015a6980b246a0badd47976f38c0
#
_cell.length_a   1.000
_cell.length_b   1.000
_cell.length_c   1.000
_cell.angle_alpha   90.00
_cell.angle_beta   90.00
_cell.angle_gamma   90.00
#
_symmetry.space_group_name_H-M   'P 1'
#
loop_
_entity.id
_entity.type
_entity.pdbx_description
1 polymer ?
#
loop_
_entity_poly.entity_id
_entity_poly.type
_entity_poly.pdbx_seq_one_letter_code
_entity_poly.pdbx_strand_id
1 'polypeptide(L)'
;MKQNTRMPLCAAALMAVLGSAGAAPLPADDNERSCWLSRTQERTRANLKELTAVDFSNLRNGYKVASPIQVDFAVRGMGVVPAGKELKGTGHHHILVDTRMPPSVTEKLPFNDKHRHFGKGQTSSLLDLPPGKHTLRLLFADHEHRPYFVFSPEITVEVLGSRSAVPRPKVDPKNFDATCAAWYQDEVSRPRPPDEPLHFTNLRAGEALVSPFNVRMGVNGYGVCARGQSAEKTGHFMLEVLARADRKPVQSYDLSNGATQTNLFIPVGNFLLRLRFVDPASGADLLRPHELPVNVTQQDRL
;
A
#
# COMPACT_ATOMS: atom_id res chain seq x y z
N MET A 1 -74.41 -12.04 -5.09
CA MET A 1 -73.51 -11.31 -4.23
C MET A 1 -72.20 -12.07 -4.18
N LYS A 2 -71.18 -11.59 -4.89
CA LYS A 2 -69.80 -12.16 -4.86
C LYS A 2 -68.86 -11.10 -4.21
N GLN A 3 -68.33 -11.42 -3.03
CA GLN A 3 -67.35 -10.62 -2.31
C GLN A 3 -66.01 -10.86 -2.90
N ASN A 4 -65.39 -9.81 -3.43
CA ASN A 4 -63.98 -9.78 -3.86
C ASN A 4 -63.11 -9.37 -2.67
N THR A 5 -62.42 -10.32 -2.07
CA THR A 5 -61.38 -10.06 -1.07
C THR A 5 -60.06 -9.75 -1.78
N ARG A 6 -59.63 -8.48 -1.75
CA ARG A 6 -58.29 -8.06 -2.21
C ARG A 6 -57.32 -8.29 -1.06
N MET A 7 -56.31 -9.13 -1.28
CA MET A 7 -55.14 -9.25 -0.45
C MET A 7 -54.20 -8.07 -0.70
N PRO A 8 -53.62 -7.47 0.33
CA PRO A 8 -52.57 -6.45 0.14
C PRO A 8 -51.25 -7.13 -0.21
N LEU A 9 -50.62 -6.70 -1.33
CA LEU A 9 -49.25 -7.02 -1.65
C LEU A 9 -48.32 -6.28 -0.64
N CYS A 10 -47.69 -7.03 0.24
CA CYS A 10 -46.53 -6.54 0.97
C CYS A 10 -45.36 -6.40 0.01
N ALA A 11 -45.08 -5.18 -0.38
CA ALA A 11 -43.83 -4.85 -1.07
C ALA A 11 -42.66 -4.94 -0.06
N ALA A 12 -41.92 -6.04 -0.09
CA ALA A 12 -40.66 -6.15 0.62
C ALA A 12 -39.66 -5.21 -0.06
N ALA A 13 -39.37 -4.07 0.57
CA ALA A 13 -38.30 -3.18 0.17
C ALA A 13 -36.98 -3.90 0.43
N LEU A 14 -36.38 -4.42 -0.63
CA LEU A 14 -34.99 -4.91 -0.62
C LEU A 14 -34.09 -3.69 -0.42
N MET A 15 -33.73 -3.40 0.84
CA MET A 15 -32.65 -2.47 1.14
C MET A 15 -31.34 -3.11 0.62
N ALA A 16 -30.93 -2.70 -0.56
CA ALA A 16 -29.59 -2.93 -1.01
C ALA A 16 -28.65 -2.23 -0.01
N VAL A 17 -28.04 -3.00 0.86
CA VAL A 17 -26.87 -2.55 1.64
C VAL A 17 -25.79 -2.27 0.62
N LEU A 18 -25.69 -1.00 0.20
CA LEU A 18 -24.53 -0.48 -0.52
C LEU A 18 -23.35 -0.66 0.43
N GLY A 19 -22.66 -1.79 0.31
CA GLY A 19 -21.40 -2.03 0.99
C GLY A 19 -20.50 -0.83 0.72
N SER A 20 -20.26 -0.03 1.75
CA SER A 20 -19.17 0.97 1.70
C SER A 20 -17.92 0.18 1.35
N ALA A 21 -17.20 0.59 0.29
CA ALA A 21 -15.83 0.16 0.09
C ALA A 21 -15.05 0.67 1.31
N GLY A 22 -15.06 -0.12 2.37
CA GLY A 22 -14.43 0.19 3.64
C GLY A 22 -12.99 -0.25 3.59
N ALA A 23 -12.15 0.50 4.29
CA ALA A 23 -10.76 0.14 4.53
C ALA A 23 -10.63 -1.32 4.95
N ALA A 24 -9.52 -1.98 4.56
CA ALA A 24 -9.25 -3.35 4.96
C ALA A 24 -9.46 -3.51 6.48
N PRO A 25 -10.35 -4.41 6.92
CA PRO A 25 -10.65 -4.57 8.34
C PRO A 25 -9.47 -5.22 9.06
N LEU A 26 -9.41 -5.01 10.37
CA LEU A 26 -8.55 -5.84 11.22
C LEU A 26 -8.93 -7.32 11.08
N PRO A 27 -7.98 -8.26 11.29
CA PRO A 27 -8.27 -9.67 11.26
C PRO A 27 -9.43 -10.05 12.20
N ALA A 28 -10.30 -10.95 11.77
CA ALA A 28 -11.45 -11.40 12.56
C ALA A 28 -11.02 -12.29 13.74
N ASP A 29 -10.00 -13.11 13.56
CA ASP A 29 -9.40 -13.91 14.63
C ASP A 29 -8.65 -13.02 15.61
N ASP A 30 -8.87 -13.23 16.92
CA ASP A 30 -8.33 -12.38 17.98
C ASP A 30 -6.80 -12.48 18.09
N ASN A 31 -6.22 -13.64 17.86
CA ASN A 31 -4.76 -13.86 17.93
C ASN A 31 -4.09 -13.22 16.70
N GLU A 32 -4.68 -13.38 15.51
CA GLU A 32 -4.20 -12.73 14.28
C GLU A 32 -4.33 -11.20 14.39
N ARG A 33 -5.42 -10.71 14.98
CA ARG A 33 -5.62 -9.28 15.26
C ARG A 33 -4.57 -8.76 16.23
N SER A 34 -4.33 -9.46 17.32
CA SER A 34 -3.29 -9.10 18.29
C SER A 34 -1.90 -9.07 17.65
N CYS A 35 -1.60 -10.06 16.82
CA CYS A 35 -0.37 -10.10 16.04
C CYS A 35 -0.24 -8.90 15.09
N TRP A 36 -1.29 -8.55 14.36
CA TRP A 36 -1.28 -7.38 13.48
C TRP A 36 -1.03 -6.09 14.27
N LEU A 37 -1.76 -5.88 15.36
CA LEU A 37 -1.68 -4.68 16.18
C LEU A 37 -0.33 -4.53 16.88
N SER A 38 0.30 -5.62 17.33
CA SER A 38 1.64 -5.57 17.96
C SER A 38 2.72 -5.00 17.05
N ARG A 39 2.50 -4.97 15.73
CA ARG A 39 3.44 -4.44 14.74
C ARG A 39 3.05 -3.08 14.17
N THR A 40 1.99 -2.44 14.68
CA THR A 40 1.52 -1.13 14.19
C THR A 40 2.62 -0.09 14.24
N GLN A 41 3.35 0.04 15.35
CA GLN A 41 4.42 1.02 15.50
C GLN A 41 5.58 0.80 14.51
N GLU A 42 5.93 -0.45 14.22
CA GLU A 42 6.95 -0.79 13.22
C GLU A 42 6.50 -0.37 11.82
N ARG A 43 5.24 -0.69 11.43
CA ARG A 43 4.70 -0.38 10.12
C ARG A 43 4.52 1.12 9.88
N THR A 44 4.23 1.87 10.93
CA THR A 44 3.85 3.28 10.85
C THR A 44 4.93 4.24 11.32
N ARG A 45 6.12 3.74 11.65
CA ARG A 45 7.22 4.58 12.12
C ARG A 45 7.48 5.75 11.15
N ALA A 46 7.34 6.97 11.65
CA ALA A 46 7.71 8.16 10.90
C ALA A 46 9.22 8.19 10.66
N ASN A 47 9.62 8.46 9.44
CA ASN A 47 11.02 8.76 9.13
C ASN A 47 11.16 10.25 8.92
N LEU A 48 11.76 10.92 9.90
CA LEU A 48 11.93 12.37 9.90
C LEU A 48 13.25 12.82 9.25
N LYS A 49 14.07 11.87 8.79
CA LYS A 49 15.29 12.20 8.05
C LYS A 49 14.93 12.48 6.59
N GLU A 50 15.37 13.61 6.10
CA GLU A 50 15.28 13.98 4.68
C GLU A 50 16.34 13.21 3.87
N LEU A 51 16.11 11.92 3.65
CA LEU A 51 16.95 11.07 2.84
C LEU A 51 16.14 10.52 1.67
N THR A 52 16.72 10.67 0.47
CA THR A 52 16.18 9.97 -0.70
C THR A 52 16.48 8.49 -0.55
N ALA A 53 15.44 7.68 -0.58
CA ALA A 53 15.56 6.24 -0.43
C ALA A 53 14.38 5.51 -1.10
N VAL A 54 14.64 4.30 -1.54
CA VAL A 54 13.60 3.34 -1.93
C VAL A 54 13.70 2.09 -1.06
N ASP A 55 12.56 1.50 -0.73
CA ASP A 55 12.47 0.31 0.10
C ASP A 55 11.26 -0.55 -0.32
N PHE A 56 11.34 -1.85 -0.05
CA PHE A 56 10.14 -2.68 0.00
C PHE A 56 9.34 -2.32 1.26
N SER A 57 8.09 -1.88 1.12
CA SER A 57 7.33 -1.42 2.27
C SER A 57 6.75 -2.57 3.10
N ASN A 58 6.54 -3.74 2.48
CA ASN A 58 5.92 -4.92 3.10
C ASN A 58 6.85 -6.12 3.27
N LEU A 59 7.98 -6.19 2.57
CA LEU A 59 8.91 -7.30 2.66
C LEU A 59 10.15 -6.94 3.48
N ARG A 60 10.74 -7.95 4.14
CA ARG A 60 11.99 -7.82 4.89
C ARG A 60 12.92 -9.01 4.58
N ASN A 61 14.20 -8.82 4.87
CA ASN A 61 15.19 -9.87 4.73
C ASN A 61 14.83 -11.10 5.58
N GLY A 62 14.93 -12.29 4.99
CA GLY A 62 14.64 -13.56 5.66
C GLY A 62 13.16 -13.96 5.68
N TYR A 63 12.25 -13.19 5.04
CA TYR A 63 10.84 -13.57 5.00
C TYR A 63 10.62 -14.87 4.21
N LYS A 64 9.71 -15.70 4.74
CA LYS A 64 9.21 -16.90 4.10
C LYS A 64 7.81 -16.63 3.58
N VAL A 65 7.63 -16.78 2.27
CA VAL A 65 6.42 -16.33 1.57
C VAL A 65 5.91 -17.39 0.59
N ALA A 66 4.65 -17.32 0.21
CA ALA A 66 4.11 -18.13 -0.88
C ALA A 66 3.90 -17.28 -2.14
N SER A 67 4.09 -17.90 -3.32
CA SER A 67 3.92 -17.24 -4.64
C SER A 67 2.46 -17.34 -5.13
N PRO A 68 1.90 -16.32 -5.80
CA PRO A 68 2.52 -15.02 -6.09
C PRO A 68 2.66 -14.14 -4.83
N ILE A 69 3.68 -13.28 -4.86
CA ILE A 69 4.09 -12.41 -3.75
C ILE A 69 3.63 -10.99 -4.06
N GLN A 70 2.82 -10.39 -3.18
CA GLN A 70 2.55 -8.95 -3.21
C GLN A 70 3.82 -8.22 -2.81
N VAL A 71 4.27 -7.30 -3.64
CA VAL A 71 5.41 -6.42 -3.38
C VAL A 71 4.96 -4.98 -3.45
N ASP A 72 5.15 -4.25 -2.36
CA ASP A 72 4.79 -2.84 -2.26
C ASP A 72 6.04 -1.98 -2.29
N PHE A 73 6.02 -0.95 -3.14
CA PHE A 73 7.13 -0.03 -3.33
C PHE A 73 6.97 1.18 -2.43
N ALA A 74 8.07 1.66 -1.89
CA ALA A 74 8.13 2.92 -1.17
C ALA A 74 9.30 3.75 -1.71
N VAL A 75 9.04 5.03 -2.00
CA VAL A 75 10.07 6.01 -2.31
C VAL A 75 9.90 7.23 -1.41
N ARG A 76 11.02 7.77 -0.93
CA ARG A 76 11.09 9.01 -0.14
C ARG A 76 11.99 10.01 -0.83
N GLY A 77 11.66 11.31 -0.71
CA GLY A 77 12.43 12.39 -1.29
C GLY A 77 12.34 12.51 -2.82
N MET A 78 11.58 11.63 -3.47
CA MET A 78 11.30 11.65 -4.90
C MET A 78 9.83 11.30 -5.17
N GLY A 79 9.32 11.71 -6.32
CA GLY A 79 8.00 11.35 -6.80
C GLY A 79 8.02 10.20 -7.81
N VAL A 80 6.92 9.45 -7.88
CA VAL A 80 6.72 8.42 -8.91
C VAL A 80 6.05 9.05 -10.12
N VAL A 81 6.57 8.74 -11.32
CA VAL A 81 5.97 9.12 -12.61
C VAL A 81 6.17 7.98 -13.62
N PRO A 82 5.33 7.89 -14.66
CA PRO A 82 5.56 6.93 -15.73
C PRO A 82 6.89 7.17 -16.47
N ALA A 83 7.49 6.09 -16.94
CA ALA A 83 8.67 6.14 -17.81
C ALA A 83 8.41 7.03 -19.05
N GLY A 84 9.45 7.69 -19.56
CA GLY A 84 9.33 8.65 -20.65
C GLY A 84 8.78 10.03 -20.26
N LYS A 85 8.41 10.23 -18.99
CA LYS A 85 7.98 11.52 -18.43
C LYS A 85 9.13 12.15 -17.66
N GLU A 86 9.77 13.16 -18.26
CA GLU A 86 10.85 13.91 -17.60
C GLU A 86 10.27 14.92 -16.61
N LEU A 87 10.60 14.75 -15.35
CA LEU A 87 10.33 15.72 -14.30
C LEU A 87 11.39 15.60 -13.23
N LYS A 88 12.01 16.73 -12.87
CA LYS A 88 13.07 16.77 -11.86
C LYS A 88 12.59 16.20 -10.52
N GLY A 89 13.40 15.33 -9.92
CA GLY A 89 13.09 14.71 -8.62
C GLY A 89 12.05 13.59 -8.71
N THR A 90 11.82 13.02 -9.88
CA THR A 90 10.90 11.91 -10.09
C THR A 90 11.54 10.77 -10.88
N GLY A 91 10.86 9.62 -10.87
CA GLY A 91 11.28 8.45 -11.62
C GLY A 91 10.29 7.29 -11.44
N HIS A 92 10.74 6.07 -11.74
CA HIS A 92 9.93 4.86 -11.62
C HIS A 92 10.72 3.69 -11.07
N HIS A 93 10.01 2.68 -10.60
CA HIS A 93 10.60 1.54 -9.91
C HIS A 93 11.06 0.45 -10.86
N HIS A 94 12.17 -0.21 -10.48
CA HIS A 94 12.63 -1.49 -11.00
C HIS A 94 12.89 -2.44 -9.85
N ILE A 95 12.73 -3.76 -10.07
CA ILE A 95 13.18 -4.80 -9.15
C ILE A 95 14.26 -5.62 -9.82
N LEU A 96 15.38 -5.75 -9.14
CA LEU A 96 16.43 -6.71 -9.46
C LEU A 96 16.09 -8.02 -8.75
N VAL A 97 16.01 -9.12 -9.50
CA VAL A 97 15.73 -10.48 -9.00
C VAL A 97 16.94 -11.35 -9.29
N ASP A 98 17.57 -11.90 -8.28
CA ASP A 98 18.72 -12.80 -8.40
C ASP A 98 19.82 -12.27 -9.31
N THR A 99 20.07 -10.97 -9.23
CA THR A 99 21.10 -10.32 -10.04
C THR A 99 21.75 -9.16 -9.28
N ARG A 100 22.97 -8.81 -9.70
CA ARG A 100 23.75 -7.74 -9.11
C ARG A 100 23.26 -6.36 -9.55
N MET A 101 23.64 -5.34 -8.79
CA MET A 101 23.47 -3.94 -9.18
C MET A 101 24.13 -3.68 -10.54
N PRO A 102 23.51 -2.85 -11.41
CA PRO A 102 24.17 -2.40 -12.63
C PRO A 102 25.47 -1.65 -12.29
N PRO A 103 26.52 -1.84 -13.09
CA PRO A 103 27.83 -1.22 -12.83
C PRO A 103 27.86 0.28 -13.12
N SER A 104 26.87 0.79 -13.84
CA SER A 104 26.80 2.17 -14.31
C SER A 104 25.43 2.78 -14.05
N VAL A 105 25.40 4.08 -13.75
CA VAL A 105 24.18 4.90 -13.69
C VAL A 105 23.91 5.63 -15.01
N THR A 106 24.78 5.49 -16.00
CA THR A 106 24.62 6.14 -17.31
C THR A 106 24.03 5.22 -18.37
N GLU A 107 24.02 3.91 -18.12
CA GLU A 107 23.44 2.91 -19.02
C GLU A 107 22.00 2.61 -18.67
N LYS A 108 21.20 2.40 -19.71
CA LYS A 108 19.79 2.02 -19.53
C LYS A 108 19.69 0.60 -18.97
N LEU A 109 18.79 0.42 -18.01
CA LEU A 109 18.49 -0.90 -17.45
C LEU A 109 17.88 -1.82 -18.51
N PRO A 110 18.31 -3.08 -18.59
CA PRO A 110 17.67 -4.05 -19.46
C PRO A 110 16.28 -4.42 -18.96
N PHE A 111 15.43 -4.94 -19.85
CA PHE A 111 14.10 -5.47 -19.54
C PHE A 111 14.10 -6.98 -19.72
N ASN A 112 14.10 -7.71 -18.62
CA ASN A 112 14.05 -9.17 -18.60
C ASN A 112 13.58 -9.67 -17.22
N ASP A 113 13.56 -10.98 -17.04
CA ASP A 113 13.08 -11.59 -15.79
C ASP A 113 13.88 -11.21 -14.54
N LYS A 114 15.14 -10.81 -14.69
CA LYS A 114 15.99 -10.36 -13.59
C LYS A 114 15.94 -8.85 -13.34
N HIS A 115 15.41 -8.09 -14.30
CA HIS A 115 15.28 -6.63 -14.25
C HIS A 115 13.83 -6.26 -14.53
N ARG A 116 12.97 -6.42 -13.53
CA ARG A 116 11.54 -6.15 -13.66
C ARG A 116 11.28 -4.64 -13.69
N HIS A 117 10.54 -4.19 -14.69
CA HIS A 117 10.28 -2.78 -14.95
C HIS A 117 8.85 -2.38 -14.61
N PHE A 118 8.67 -1.26 -13.91
CA PHE A 118 7.38 -0.71 -13.47
C PHE A 118 7.18 0.71 -13.99
N GLY A 119 7.24 0.87 -15.30
CA GLY A 119 7.25 2.16 -16.01
C GLY A 119 5.87 2.79 -16.23
N LYS A 120 4.80 2.31 -15.60
CA LYS A 120 3.47 2.93 -15.66
C LYS A 120 3.12 3.71 -14.39
N GLY A 121 4.09 3.99 -13.52
CA GLY A 121 3.86 4.66 -12.24
C GLY A 121 3.27 3.75 -11.16
N GLN A 122 3.49 2.44 -11.25
CA GLN A 122 2.95 1.47 -10.30
C GLN A 122 3.52 1.70 -8.90
N THR A 123 2.67 1.47 -7.88
CA THR A 123 3.03 1.51 -6.46
C THR A 123 3.28 0.12 -5.88
N SER A 124 2.95 -0.93 -6.63
CA SER A 124 3.10 -2.32 -6.22
C SER A 124 3.11 -3.26 -7.44
N SER A 125 3.44 -4.52 -7.18
CA SER A 125 3.35 -5.58 -8.18
C SER A 125 3.13 -6.94 -7.53
N LEU A 126 2.68 -7.91 -8.32
CA LEU A 126 2.74 -9.32 -7.98
C LEU A 126 3.98 -9.94 -8.63
N LEU A 127 4.84 -10.56 -7.83
CA LEU A 127 5.96 -11.35 -8.30
C LEU A 127 5.59 -12.83 -8.24
N ASP A 128 5.69 -13.49 -9.37
CA ASP A 128 5.59 -14.94 -9.45
C ASP A 128 7.02 -15.49 -9.53
N LEU A 129 7.45 -16.16 -8.46
CA LEU A 129 8.78 -16.73 -8.33
C LEU A 129 8.67 -18.23 -7.98
N PRO A 130 9.56 -19.07 -8.52
CA PRO A 130 9.58 -20.50 -8.17
C PRO A 130 9.97 -20.71 -6.70
N PRO A 131 9.70 -21.90 -6.13
CA PRO A 131 10.16 -22.25 -4.80
C PRO A 131 11.68 -22.15 -4.68
N GLY A 132 12.16 -21.59 -3.55
CA GLY A 132 13.59 -21.40 -3.28
C GLY A 132 13.91 -20.04 -2.67
N LYS A 133 15.21 -19.80 -2.50
CA LYS A 133 15.70 -18.50 -2.01
C LYS A 133 15.96 -17.56 -3.19
N HIS A 134 15.43 -16.35 -3.10
CA HIS A 134 15.59 -15.30 -4.10
C HIS A 134 16.10 -14.03 -3.44
N THR A 135 17.02 -13.36 -4.10
CA THR A 135 17.44 -12.01 -3.71
C THR A 135 16.63 -10.97 -4.47
N LEU A 136 16.16 -9.97 -3.74
CA LEU A 136 15.38 -8.85 -4.30
C LEU A 136 16.04 -7.53 -3.91
N ARG A 137 16.09 -6.59 -4.87
CA ARG A 137 16.52 -5.22 -4.62
C ARG A 137 15.63 -4.26 -5.41
N LEU A 138 15.13 -3.24 -4.77
CA LEU A 138 14.39 -2.16 -5.41
C LEU A 138 15.36 -1.08 -5.88
N LEU A 139 15.18 -0.62 -7.11
CA LEU A 139 15.98 0.39 -7.75
C LEU A 139 15.06 1.44 -8.36
N PHE A 140 15.47 2.72 -8.30
CA PHE A 140 14.73 3.82 -8.91
C PHE A 140 15.48 4.35 -10.13
N ALA A 141 14.76 4.60 -11.23
CA ALA A 141 15.34 5.03 -12.49
C ALA A 141 14.64 6.28 -13.04
N ASP A 142 15.37 7.03 -13.87
CA ASP A 142 14.87 8.22 -14.56
C ASP A 142 13.93 7.86 -15.73
N HIS A 143 13.44 8.89 -16.42
CA HIS A 143 12.52 8.76 -17.55
C HIS A 143 13.09 7.97 -18.73
N GLU A 144 14.40 7.84 -18.85
CA GLU A 144 15.10 7.05 -19.87
C GLU A 144 15.57 5.67 -19.39
N HIS A 145 15.15 5.25 -18.18
CA HIS A 145 15.56 3.98 -17.54
C HIS A 145 17.01 3.94 -17.09
N ARG A 146 17.67 5.10 -16.90
CA ARG A 146 18.98 5.15 -16.26
C ARG A 146 18.80 5.12 -14.74
N PRO A 147 19.50 4.24 -14.02
CA PRO A 147 19.32 4.14 -12.58
C PRO A 147 19.82 5.41 -11.90
N TYR A 148 19.02 5.96 -10.98
CA TYR A 148 19.54 6.83 -9.94
C TYR A 148 20.38 6.00 -8.98
N PHE A 149 21.34 6.65 -8.28
CA PHE A 149 22.04 5.97 -7.18
C PHE A 149 21.13 5.88 -5.92
N VAL A 150 19.87 5.43 -6.16
CA VAL A 150 18.80 5.30 -5.17
C VAL A 150 18.24 3.88 -5.27
N PHE A 151 18.63 3.05 -4.30
CA PHE A 151 18.29 1.64 -4.25
C PHE A 151 18.07 1.16 -2.82
N SER A 152 17.31 0.08 -2.65
CA SER A 152 17.10 -0.54 -1.35
C SER A 152 18.31 -1.40 -0.93
N PRO A 153 18.45 -1.72 0.35
CA PRO A 153 19.20 -2.90 0.74
C PRO A 153 18.70 -4.13 -0.02
N GLU A 154 19.61 -5.06 -0.30
CA GLU A 154 19.22 -6.38 -0.82
C GLU A 154 18.54 -7.16 0.31
N ILE A 155 17.42 -7.79 -0.03
CA ILE A 155 16.74 -8.72 0.87
C ILE A 155 16.70 -10.09 0.23
N THR A 156 16.78 -11.13 1.05
CA THR A 156 16.54 -12.52 0.65
C THR A 156 15.14 -12.90 1.12
N VAL A 157 14.34 -13.46 0.23
CA VAL A 157 13.06 -14.10 0.56
C VAL A 157 13.14 -15.59 0.23
N GLU A 158 12.47 -16.43 1.01
CA GLU A 158 12.33 -17.85 0.75
C GLU A 158 10.91 -18.13 0.27
N VAL A 159 10.77 -18.53 -1.00
CA VAL A 159 9.48 -18.93 -1.59
C VAL A 159 9.21 -20.37 -1.23
N LEU A 160 8.17 -20.61 -0.43
CA LEU A 160 7.82 -21.96 0.06
C LEU A 160 7.07 -22.80 -0.97
N GLY A 161 6.46 -22.16 -1.96
CA GLY A 161 5.65 -22.78 -2.99
C GLY A 161 4.47 -21.90 -3.40
N SER A 162 3.54 -22.49 -4.17
CA SER A 162 2.32 -21.77 -4.56
C SER A 162 1.38 -21.58 -3.36
N ARG A 163 0.63 -20.47 -3.34
CA ARG A 163 -0.38 -20.20 -2.30
C ARG A 163 -1.49 -21.23 -2.22
N SER A 164 -1.74 -21.98 -3.29
CA SER A 164 -2.69 -23.08 -3.29
C SER A 164 -2.17 -24.35 -2.62
N ALA A 165 -0.85 -24.52 -2.58
CA ALA A 165 -0.19 -25.71 -2.01
C ALA A 165 0.34 -25.49 -0.59
N VAL A 166 0.70 -24.24 -0.25
CA VAL A 166 1.24 -23.89 1.08
C VAL A 166 0.09 -23.53 2.02
N PRO A 167 -0.09 -24.25 3.15
CA PRO A 167 -1.11 -23.89 4.14
C PRO A 167 -0.90 -22.48 4.69
N ARG A 168 -2.00 -21.73 4.86
CA ARG A 168 -1.93 -20.42 5.52
C ARG A 168 -1.50 -20.60 6.98
N PRO A 169 -0.44 -19.92 7.45
CA PRO A 169 -0.07 -19.92 8.85
C PRO A 169 -1.22 -19.38 9.73
N LYS A 170 -1.33 -19.88 10.94
CA LYS A 170 -2.26 -19.40 11.99
C LYS A 170 -1.47 -18.96 13.20
N VAL A 171 -2.02 -18.02 13.97
CA VAL A 171 -1.40 -17.58 15.22
C VAL A 171 -1.86 -18.49 16.35
N ASP A 172 -0.91 -19.19 17.00
CA ASP A 172 -1.15 -20.01 18.17
C ASP A 172 -0.80 -19.22 19.44
N PRO A 173 -1.75 -18.98 20.36
CA PRO A 173 -1.47 -18.23 21.58
C PRO A 173 -0.45 -18.90 22.50
N LYS A 174 -0.23 -20.23 22.39
CA LYS A 174 0.78 -20.95 23.16
C LYS A 174 2.20 -20.75 22.61
N ASN A 175 2.32 -20.37 21.35
CA ASN A 175 3.59 -20.07 20.68
C ASN A 175 3.45 -18.80 19.84
N PHE A 176 3.00 -17.73 20.52
CA PHE A 176 2.56 -16.51 19.86
C PHE A 176 3.65 -15.88 18.99
N ASP A 177 4.84 -15.64 19.50
CA ASP A 177 5.89 -14.91 18.79
C ASP A 177 6.30 -15.57 17.47
N ALA A 178 6.56 -16.87 17.51
CA ALA A 178 6.99 -17.61 16.31
C ALA A 178 5.86 -17.72 15.28
N THR A 179 4.64 -18.02 15.74
CA THR A 179 3.49 -18.20 14.84
C THR A 179 2.94 -16.87 14.31
N CYS A 180 2.99 -15.79 15.12
CA CYS A 180 2.72 -14.43 14.68
C CYS A 180 3.70 -13.99 13.60
N ALA A 181 5.00 -14.26 13.76
CA ALA A 181 5.98 -13.92 12.74
C ALA A 181 5.70 -14.60 11.41
N ALA A 182 5.39 -15.89 11.41
CA ALA A 182 5.06 -16.66 10.21
C ALA A 182 3.76 -16.17 9.57
N TRP A 183 2.71 -15.97 10.36
CA TRP A 183 1.44 -15.44 9.89
C TRP A 183 1.58 -14.04 9.28
N TYR A 184 2.31 -13.14 9.95
CA TYR A 184 2.50 -11.77 9.51
C TYR A 184 3.24 -11.69 8.15
N GLN A 185 4.30 -12.49 7.97
CA GLN A 185 5.04 -12.56 6.70
C GLN A 185 4.13 -12.99 5.55
N ASP A 186 3.30 -14.01 5.78
CA ASP A 186 2.32 -14.46 4.79
C ASP A 186 1.26 -13.37 4.53
N GLU A 187 0.72 -12.74 5.58
CA GLU A 187 -0.36 -11.75 5.49
C GLU A 187 0.06 -10.52 4.67
N VAL A 188 1.24 -9.93 4.94
CA VAL A 188 1.71 -8.72 4.23
C VAL A 188 2.17 -9.01 2.80
N SER A 189 2.41 -10.27 2.46
CA SER A 189 2.82 -10.71 1.13
C SER A 189 1.68 -11.29 0.30
N ARG A 190 0.43 -11.28 0.81
CA ARG A 190 -0.73 -11.76 0.07
C ARG A 190 -1.18 -10.78 -1.00
N PRO A 191 -1.59 -11.27 -2.18
CA PRO A 191 -2.27 -10.45 -3.17
C PRO A 191 -3.49 -9.74 -2.56
N ARG A 192 -3.66 -8.46 -2.86
CA ARG A 192 -4.82 -7.69 -2.43
C ARG A 192 -6.05 -8.03 -3.27
N PRO A 193 -7.26 -7.90 -2.70
CA PRO A 193 -8.49 -8.00 -3.46
C PRO A 193 -8.52 -7.01 -4.63
N PRO A 194 -8.98 -7.40 -5.83
CA PRO A 194 -8.99 -6.52 -7.00
C PRO A 194 -10.06 -5.42 -6.93
N ASP A 195 -11.04 -5.55 -6.07
CA ASP A 195 -12.13 -4.59 -5.85
C ASP A 195 -11.77 -3.42 -4.93
N GLU A 196 -10.54 -3.43 -4.36
CA GLU A 196 -9.98 -2.31 -3.58
C GLU A 196 -8.84 -1.62 -4.36
N PRO A 197 -9.16 -0.84 -5.43
CA PRO A 197 -8.11 -0.23 -6.24
C PRO A 197 -7.32 0.83 -5.48
N LEU A 198 -7.94 1.58 -4.56
CA LEU A 198 -7.32 2.64 -3.76
C LEU A 198 -7.25 2.20 -2.30
N HIS A 199 -6.06 2.21 -1.69
CA HIS A 199 -5.86 1.63 -0.37
C HIS A 199 -4.67 2.24 0.38
N PHE A 200 -4.67 2.06 1.70
CA PHE A 200 -3.49 2.23 2.54
C PHE A 200 -2.70 0.91 2.60
N THR A 201 -1.38 0.98 2.38
CA THR A 201 -0.56 -0.25 2.35
C THR A 201 -0.08 -0.68 3.74
N ASN A 202 -0.06 0.21 4.71
CA ASN A 202 0.50 -0.03 6.04
C ASN A 202 -0.49 0.15 7.20
N LEU A 203 -1.78 0.40 6.91
CA LEU A 203 -2.80 0.65 7.92
C LEU A 203 -4.08 -0.14 7.63
N ARG A 204 -4.79 -0.48 8.70
CA ARG A 204 -6.16 -1.04 8.68
C ARG A 204 -7.10 -0.20 9.55
N ALA A 205 -8.40 -0.37 9.31
CA ALA A 205 -9.42 0.39 10.02
C ALA A 205 -9.39 0.14 11.54
N GLY A 206 -9.38 1.21 12.32
CA GLY A 206 -9.44 1.14 13.79
C GLY A 206 -8.10 0.96 14.50
N GLU A 207 -6.97 1.01 13.79
CA GLU A 207 -5.66 0.97 14.45
C GLU A 207 -5.43 2.19 15.36
N ALA A 208 -4.75 1.95 16.49
CA ALA A 208 -4.24 2.98 17.37
C ALA A 208 -2.83 3.41 16.92
N LEU A 209 -2.65 4.71 16.72
CA LEU A 209 -1.42 5.27 16.16
C LEU A 209 -0.79 6.28 17.13
N VAL A 210 0.52 6.40 17.09
CA VAL A 210 1.26 7.40 17.87
C VAL A 210 1.84 8.43 16.90
N SER A 211 1.47 9.69 17.07
CA SER A 211 1.96 10.81 16.25
C SER A 211 3.39 11.21 16.63
N PRO A 212 4.29 11.50 15.66
CA PRO A 212 4.07 11.42 14.23
C PRO A 212 4.12 9.98 13.68
N PHE A 213 3.31 9.70 12.66
CA PHE A 213 3.31 8.39 12.00
C PHE A 213 3.32 8.51 10.48
N ASN A 214 3.89 7.49 9.82
CA ASN A 214 3.94 7.42 8.36
C ASN A 214 2.71 6.71 7.79
N VAL A 215 2.14 7.28 6.75
CA VAL A 215 1.05 6.71 5.95
C VAL A 215 1.55 6.43 4.55
N ARG A 216 1.30 5.22 4.06
CA ARG A 216 1.66 4.78 2.71
C ARG A 216 0.42 4.43 1.93
N MET A 217 0.38 4.91 0.69
CA MET A 217 -0.76 4.78 -0.20
C MET A 217 -0.43 3.93 -1.40
N GLY A 218 -1.42 3.19 -1.87
CA GLY A 218 -1.30 2.35 -3.05
C GLY A 218 -2.52 2.48 -3.96
N VAL A 219 -2.31 2.23 -5.24
CA VAL A 219 -3.37 2.17 -6.24
C VAL A 219 -3.13 1.00 -7.18
N ASN A 220 -4.17 0.20 -7.44
CA ASN A 220 -4.14 -0.91 -8.38
C ASN A 220 -4.86 -0.53 -9.68
N GLY A 221 -4.34 -0.98 -10.82
CA GLY A 221 -4.92 -0.68 -12.13
C GLY A 221 -4.67 0.73 -12.66
N TYR A 222 -4.02 1.58 -11.87
CA TYR A 222 -3.60 2.94 -12.20
C TYR A 222 -2.11 3.13 -11.90
N GLY A 223 -1.54 4.20 -12.44
CA GLY A 223 -0.18 4.64 -12.12
C GLY A 223 -0.19 6.00 -11.42
N VAL A 224 0.82 6.25 -10.60
CA VAL A 224 1.06 7.58 -10.03
C VAL A 224 1.69 8.47 -11.09
N CYS A 225 1.24 9.73 -11.15
CA CYS A 225 1.77 10.76 -12.04
C CYS A 225 1.72 12.11 -11.34
N ALA A 226 2.80 12.87 -11.38
CA ALA A 226 2.82 14.20 -10.77
C ALA A 226 1.95 15.21 -11.56
N ARG A 227 1.49 16.27 -10.88
CA ARG A 227 0.75 17.37 -11.52
C ARG A 227 1.59 17.98 -12.67
N GLY A 228 0.91 18.35 -13.75
CA GLY A 228 1.56 18.83 -14.97
C GLY A 228 2.11 17.74 -15.88
N GLN A 229 2.03 16.49 -15.45
CA GLN A 229 2.28 15.30 -16.25
C GLN A 229 0.96 14.56 -16.47
N SER A 230 0.77 13.98 -17.64
CA SER A 230 -0.40 13.16 -17.92
C SER A 230 0.00 11.90 -18.67
N ALA A 231 -0.64 10.81 -18.32
CA ALA A 231 -0.58 9.54 -19.03
C ALA A 231 -1.90 8.81 -18.81
N GLU A 232 -2.21 7.86 -19.69
CA GLU A 232 -3.45 7.09 -19.57
C GLU A 232 -3.49 6.35 -18.21
N LYS A 233 -4.66 6.39 -17.56
CA LYS A 233 -4.89 5.77 -16.25
C LYS A 233 -3.87 6.17 -15.18
N THR A 234 -3.55 7.46 -15.11
CA THR A 234 -2.66 7.97 -14.06
C THR A 234 -3.31 9.09 -13.27
N GLY A 235 -2.86 9.24 -12.02
CA GLY A 235 -3.32 10.27 -11.10
C GLY A 235 -2.31 10.52 -9.98
N HIS A 236 -2.65 11.37 -9.04
CA HIS A 236 -1.87 11.55 -7.81
C HIS A 236 -2.74 11.43 -6.57
N PHE A 237 -2.10 11.16 -5.46
CA PHE A 237 -2.79 11.04 -4.19
C PHE A 237 -3.07 12.40 -3.57
N MET A 238 -4.22 12.51 -2.91
CA MET A 238 -4.55 13.53 -1.94
C MET A 238 -5.00 12.84 -0.66
N LEU A 239 -4.53 13.32 0.49
CA LEU A 239 -4.89 12.77 1.77
C LEU A 239 -5.49 13.86 2.65
N GLU A 240 -6.71 13.66 3.12
CA GLU A 240 -7.41 14.53 4.05
C GLU A 240 -7.52 13.84 5.41
N VAL A 241 -7.22 14.57 6.46
CA VAL A 241 -7.47 14.17 7.85
C VAL A 241 -8.72 14.87 8.31
N LEU A 242 -9.77 14.12 8.62
CA LEU A 242 -11.06 14.65 9.07
C LEU A 242 -11.27 14.30 10.55
N ALA A 243 -11.80 15.21 11.33
CA ALA A 243 -12.30 14.88 12.66
C ALA A 243 -13.46 13.87 12.52
N ARG A 244 -13.43 12.76 13.28
CA ARG A 244 -14.41 11.69 13.12
C ARG A 244 -15.83 12.12 13.52
N ALA A 245 -15.95 13.03 14.49
CA ALA A 245 -17.23 13.44 15.07
C ALA A 245 -18.12 14.24 14.09
N ASP A 246 -17.53 15.20 13.38
CA ASP A 246 -18.27 16.15 12.53
C ASP A 246 -17.74 16.20 11.08
N ARG A 247 -16.74 15.35 10.78
CA ARG A 247 -16.10 15.22 9.46
C ARG A 247 -15.42 16.51 8.96
N LYS A 248 -15.15 17.46 9.86
CA LYS A 248 -14.43 18.68 9.48
C LYS A 248 -12.98 18.37 9.15
N PRO A 249 -12.42 18.99 8.09
CA PRO A 249 -11.01 18.89 7.77
C PRO A 249 -10.14 19.45 8.90
N VAL A 250 -9.14 18.66 9.29
CA VAL A 250 -8.10 19.05 10.26
C VAL A 250 -6.81 19.38 9.53
N GLN A 251 -6.46 18.53 8.55
CA GLN A 251 -5.28 18.72 7.69
C GLN A 251 -5.56 18.14 6.30
N SER A 252 -4.83 18.65 5.29
CA SER A 252 -4.86 18.14 3.92
C SER A 252 -3.44 18.10 3.38
N TYR A 253 -3.14 17.02 2.65
CA TYR A 253 -1.85 16.79 2.01
C TYR A 253 -2.07 16.58 0.52
N ASP A 254 -1.58 17.52 -0.29
CA ASP A 254 -1.55 17.40 -1.74
C ASP A 254 -0.22 16.73 -2.14
N LEU A 255 -0.32 15.49 -2.61
CA LEU A 255 0.83 14.69 -3.03
C LEU A 255 1.04 14.76 -4.55
N SER A 256 0.72 15.92 -5.12
CA SER A 256 0.81 16.19 -6.57
C SER A 256 2.24 16.16 -7.14
N ASN A 257 3.25 16.02 -6.29
CA ASN A 257 4.63 15.75 -6.71
C ASN A 257 4.91 14.28 -7.05
N GLY A 258 3.90 13.41 -6.99
CA GLY A 258 4.03 11.96 -7.21
C GLY A 258 4.45 11.17 -5.97
N ALA A 259 4.39 11.77 -4.78
CA ALA A 259 4.67 11.07 -3.54
C ALA A 259 3.63 9.99 -3.25
N THR A 260 4.09 8.85 -2.71
CA THR A 260 3.26 7.69 -2.37
C THR A 260 3.16 7.45 -0.86
N GLN A 261 3.76 8.33 -0.06
CA GLN A 261 3.72 8.30 1.39
C GLN A 261 3.92 9.69 1.99
N THR A 262 3.44 9.88 3.22
CA THR A 262 3.68 11.11 3.99
C THR A 262 3.69 10.83 5.48
N ASN A 263 4.32 11.71 6.27
CA ASN A 263 4.25 11.67 7.73
C ASN A 263 3.14 12.59 8.21
N LEU A 264 2.28 12.08 9.08
CA LEU A 264 1.21 12.84 9.70
C LEU A 264 1.62 13.29 11.11
N PHE A 265 1.39 14.59 11.39
CA PHE A 265 1.58 15.23 12.67
C PHE A 265 0.21 15.72 13.14
N ILE A 266 -0.57 14.85 13.75
CA ILE A 266 -1.93 15.18 14.21
C ILE A 266 -2.07 14.95 15.71
N PRO A 267 -2.95 15.72 16.40
CA PRO A 267 -3.14 15.58 17.84
C PRO A 267 -3.77 14.24 18.22
N VAL A 268 -3.78 13.94 19.51
CA VAL A 268 -4.55 12.82 20.08
C VAL A 268 -6.03 12.99 19.76
N GLY A 269 -6.69 11.91 19.34
CA GLY A 269 -8.11 11.93 18.99
C GLY A 269 -8.51 10.86 17.97
N ASN A 270 -9.78 10.90 17.59
CA ASN A 270 -10.36 10.00 16.59
C ASN A 270 -10.51 10.72 15.25
N PHE A 271 -9.94 10.13 14.20
CA PHE A 271 -9.92 10.73 12.87
C PHE A 271 -10.40 9.75 11.80
N LEU A 272 -10.76 10.31 10.63
CA LEU A 272 -10.90 9.61 9.37
C LEU A 272 -9.79 10.08 8.45
N LEU A 273 -8.97 9.16 7.97
CA LEU A 273 -8.04 9.41 6.88
C LEU A 273 -8.81 9.17 5.57
N ARG A 274 -9.07 10.23 4.81
CA ARG A 274 -9.71 10.13 3.49
C ARG A 274 -8.66 10.21 2.42
N LEU A 275 -8.42 9.10 1.75
CA LEU A 275 -7.53 8.98 0.61
C LEU A 275 -8.31 9.21 -0.68
N ARG A 276 -7.83 10.12 -1.51
CA ARG A 276 -8.34 10.42 -2.84
C ARG A 276 -7.25 10.14 -3.87
N PHE A 277 -7.67 9.70 -5.06
CA PHE A 277 -6.81 9.57 -6.22
C PHE A 277 -7.39 10.41 -7.33
N VAL A 278 -6.69 11.47 -7.70
CA VAL A 278 -7.24 12.55 -8.53
C VAL A 278 -6.50 12.70 -9.84
N ASP A 279 -7.22 13.16 -10.85
CA ASP A 279 -6.67 13.50 -12.15
C ASP A 279 -5.68 14.65 -12.04
N PRO A 280 -4.47 14.57 -12.65
CA PRO A 280 -3.43 15.57 -12.50
C PRO A 280 -3.77 16.94 -13.10
N ALA A 281 -4.70 17.01 -14.04
CA ALA A 281 -5.08 18.25 -14.71
C ALA A 281 -6.31 18.90 -14.08
N SER A 282 -7.37 18.12 -13.84
CA SER A 282 -8.66 18.64 -13.35
C SER A 282 -8.80 18.60 -11.83
N GLY A 283 -8.04 17.75 -11.12
CA GLY A 283 -8.21 17.49 -9.68
C GLY A 283 -9.48 16.68 -9.35
N ALA A 284 -10.19 16.18 -10.35
CA ALA A 284 -11.36 15.33 -10.14
C ALA A 284 -10.97 13.93 -9.65
N ASP A 285 -11.81 13.34 -8.80
CA ASP A 285 -11.60 11.99 -8.34
C ASP A 285 -11.67 10.98 -9.49
N LEU A 286 -10.60 10.21 -9.71
CA LEU A 286 -10.54 9.11 -10.68
C LEU A 286 -11.11 7.82 -10.10
N LEU A 287 -11.08 7.69 -8.77
CA LEU A 287 -11.57 6.56 -8.02
C LEU A 287 -12.42 7.05 -6.86
N ARG A 288 -13.31 6.19 -6.38
CA ARG A 288 -14.05 6.47 -5.15
C ARG A 288 -13.08 6.69 -4.00
N PRO A 289 -13.19 7.80 -3.23
CA PRO A 289 -12.35 8.02 -2.06
C PRO A 289 -12.43 6.88 -1.06
N HIS A 290 -11.29 6.53 -0.47
CA HIS A 290 -11.17 5.48 0.53
C HIS A 290 -11.02 6.11 1.91
N GLU A 291 -11.88 5.72 2.87
CA GLU A 291 -11.88 6.28 4.22
C GLU A 291 -11.46 5.24 5.25
N LEU A 292 -10.50 5.61 6.08
CA LEU A 292 -9.92 4.78 7.12
C LEU A 292 -10.10 5.44 8.49
N PRO A 293 -10.90 4.88 9.40
CA PRO A 293 -10.96 5.36 10.78
C PRO A 293 -9.68 4.96 11.54
N VAL A 294 -9.09 5.93 12.23
CA VAL A 294 -7.92 5.73 13.08
C VAL A 294 -8.10 6.41 14.43
N ASN A 295 -7.41 5.91 15.45
CA ASN A 295 -7.32 6.51 16.77
C ASN A 295 -5.88 6.92 17.05
N VAL A 296 -5.64 8.21 17.28
CA VAL A 296 -4.31 8.72 17.65
C VAL A 296 -4.22 8.82 19.15
N THR A 297 -3.24 8.14 19.73
CA THR A 297 -2.99 8.06 21.18
C THR A 297 -1.69 8.76 21.54
N GLN A 298 -1.49 9.04 22.80
CA GLN A 298 -0.20 9.46 23.32
C GLN A 298 0.77 8.27 23.32
N GLN A 299 2.05 8.58 23.11
CA GLN A 299 3.09 7.61 23.41
C GLN A 299 3.14 7.46 24.93
N ASP A 300 2.91 6.23 25.42
CA ASP A 300 3.18 5.94 26.81
C ASP A 300 4.66 6.27 27.09
N ARG A 301 4.90 7.16 28.05
CA ARG A 301 6.26 7.44 28.51
C ARG A 301 6.76 6.18 29.22
N LEU A 302 7.64 5.44 28.55
CA LEU A 302 8.43 4.37 29.15
C LEU A 302 9.39 4.94 30.18
#